data_4bd29d3564e27d78b7daad34135c7165
#
_entry.id   4bd29d3564e27d78b7daad34135c7165
#
_cell.length_a   1.000
_cell.length_b   1.000
_cell.length_c   1.000
_cell.angle_alpha   90.00
_cell.angle_beta   90.00
_cell.angle_gamma   90.00
#
_symmetry.space_group_name_H-M   'P 1'
#
loop_
_entity.id
_entity.type
_entity.pdbx_description
1 polymer ?
#
loop_
_entity_poly.entity_id
_entity_poly.type
_entity_poly.pdbx_seq_one_letter_code
_entity_poly.pdbx_strand_id
1 'polypeptide(L)'
;MNKAYFLKTDRIGFSKWCDEYLPLAKLLWGDSKVTRYICASGSFSQSDIESRLQRELENEKLFGIQYWPIFELTSGELIGCCGLRPRGEKQYELGFHLRPQFWGQGIAVEAARAVVAYAFDVLQAESLFAGHNPYNVNSAKVLKKLGFTFVGEEFYAPTGMNHPSYVLKKPMSCRFAME
;
A
#
# COMPACT_ATOMS: atom_id res chain seq x y z
N MET A 1 0.17 7.00 -23.26
CA MET A 1 0.13 8.14 -22.31
C MET A 1 1.43 8.20 -21.57
N ASN A 2 2.07 9.37 -21.53
CA ASN A 2 3.32 9.54 -20.78
C ASN A 2 2.97 9.61 -19.28
N LYS A 3 3.23 8.51 -18.54
CA LYS A 3 2.91 8.42 -17.10
C LYS A 3 3.95 9.21 -16.32
N ALA A 4 3.53 10.23 -15.60
CA ALA A 4 4.42 10.93 -14.67
C ALA A 4 4.60 10.09 -13.40
N TYR A 5 5.84 9.76 -13.08
CA TYR A 5 6.19 9.06 -11.84
C TYR A 5 6.84 10.03 -10.86
N PHE A 6 6.22 10.22 -9.69
CA PHE A 6 6.75 11.09 -8.63
C PHE A 6 7.78 10.39 -7.73
N LEU A 7 7.76 9.05 -7.71
CA LEU A 7 8.68 8.21 -6.97
C LEU A 7 9.08 7.03 -7.86
N LYS A 8 10.34 6.61 -7.81
CA LYS A 8 10.85 5.48 -8.58
C LYS A 8 11.78 4.62 -7.74
N THR A 9 11.82 3.34 -8.07
CA THR A 9 12.85 2.38 -7.67
C THR A 9 13.56 1.86 -8.92
N ASP A 10 14.34 0.82 -8.80
CA ASP A 10 15.03 0.21 -9.95
C ASP A 10 14.04 -0.36 -10.98
N ARG A 11 12.89 -0.91 -10.53
CA ARG A 11 11.92 -1.59 -11.39
C ARG A 11 10.55 -0.92 -11.43
N ILE A 12 10.23 -0.04 -10.49
CA ILE A 12 8.87 0.42 -10.23
C ILE A 12 8.77 1.94 -10.35
N GLY A 13 7.75 2.42 -11.06
CA GLY A 13 7.33 3.82 -11.06
C GLY A 13 6.00 4.00 -10.33
N PHE A 14 5.92 4.97 -9.43
CA PHE A 14 4.71 5.35 -8.70
C PHE A 14 4.06 6.55 -9.38
N SER A 15 2.78 6.44 -9.66
CA SER A 15 1.95 7.52 -10.21
C SER A 15 0.79 7.82 -9.27
N LYS A 16 -0.15 8.64 -9.72
CA LYS A 16 -1.37 8.93 -8.98
C LYS A 16 -2.57 8.35 -9.70
N TRP A 17 -3.56 7.84 -8.93
CA TRP A 17 -4.85 7.50 -9.49
C TRP A 17 -5.55 8.75 -10.00
N CYS A 18 -6.26 8.62 -11.09
CA CYS A 18 -7.15 9.61 -11.68
C CYS A 18 -8.40 8.91 -12.22
N ASP A 19 -9.43 9.66 -12.58
CA ASP A 19 -10.70 9.08 -13.06
C ASP A 19 -10.50 8.23 -14.32
N GLU A 20 -9.57 8.63 -15.19
CA GLU A 20 -9.23 7.91 -16.43
C GLU A 20 -8.59 6.53 -16.15
N TYR A 21 -8.14 6.27 -14.93
CA TYR A 21 -7.55 4.99 -14.52
C TYR A 21 -8.59 3.97 -14.02
N LEU A 22 -9.90 4.23 -14.16
CA LEU A 22 -10.93 3.24 -13.86
C LEU A 22 -10.70 1.88 -14.55
N PRO A 23 -10.28 1.80 -15.82
CA PRO A 23 -9.92 0.49 -16.43
C PRO A 23 -8.77 -0.23 -15.71
N LEU A 24 -7.78 0.50 -15.21
CA LEU A 24 -6.67 -0.05 -14.43
C LEU A 24 -7.12 -0.49 -13.04
N ALA A 25 -8.01 0.25 -12.40
CA ALA A 25 -8.64 -0.12 -11.14
C ALA A 25 -9.43 -1.44 -11.29
N LYS A 26 -10.20 -1.58 -12.38
CA LYS A 26 -10.90 -2.83 -12.72
C LYS A 26 -9.94 -3.99 -12.96
N LEU A 27 -8.81 -3.74 -13.64
CA LEU A 27 -7.77 -4.75 -13.87
C LEU A 27 -7.13 -5.25 -12.56
N LEU A 28 -6.96 -4.38 -11.57
CA LEU A 28 -6.38 -4.74 -10.27
C LEU A 28 -7.41 -5.34 -9.33
N TRP A 29 -8.47 -4.59 -9.01
CA TRP A 29 -9.43 -4.97 -7.97
C TRP A 29 -10.59 -5.82 -8.48
N GLY A 30 -10.71 -6.01 -9.79
CA GLY A 30 -11.62 -6.99 -10.39
C GLY A 30 -11.08 -8.43 -10.36
N ASP A 31 -9.79 -8.62 -10.09
CA ASP A 31 -9.22 -9.94 -9.91
C ASP A 31 -9.50 -10.45 -8.48
N SER A 32 -10.30 -11.53 -8.38
CA SER A 32 -10.66 -12.14 -7.09
C SER A 32 -9.44 -12.70 -6.33
N LYS A 33 -8.35 -13.03 -6.99
CA LYS A 33 -7.09 -13.41 -6.32
C LYS A 33 -6.49 -12.24 -5.54
N VAL A 34 -6.67 -11.02 -6.03
CA VAL A 34 -6.22 -9.79 -5.34
C VAL A 34 -7.14 -9.45 -4.18
N THR A 35 -8.46 -9.54 -4.40
CA THR A 35 -9.46 -9.05 -3.44
C THR A 35 -9.88 -10.06 -2.38
N ARG A 36 -9.55 -11.35 -2.54
CA ARG A 36 -9.99 -12.46 -1.66
C ARG A 36 -9.74 -12.23 -0.16
N TYR A 37 -8.78 -11.41 0.19
CA TYR A 37 -8.41 -11.10 1.58
C TYR A 37 -8.74 -9.66 2.00
N ILE A 38 -9.38 -8.89 1.13
CA ILE A 38 -9.66 -7.46 1.37
C ILE A 38 -11.08 -7.23 1.85
N CYS A 39 -12.02 -8.09 1.48
CA CYS A 39 -13.43 -8.01 1.85
C CYS A 39 -14.00 -9.38 2.22
N ALA A 40 -15.13 -9.37 2.92
CA ALA A 40 -15.79 -10.59 3.39
C ALA A 40 -16.28 -11.48 2.23
N SER A 41 -16.75 -10.89 1.13
CA SER A 41 -17.19 -11.63 -0.07
C SER A 41 -16.04 -12.26 -0.86
N GLY A 42 -14.78 -11.86 -0.59
CA GLY A 42 -13.59 -12.31 -1.32
C GLY A 42 -13.47 -11.77 -2.75
N SER A 43 -14.42 -10.96 -3.20
CA SER A 43 -14.40 -10.32 -4.52
C SER A 43 -15.11 -8.98 -4.48
N PHE A 44 -14.65 -8.02 -5.29
CA PHE A 44 -15.31 -6.72 -5.45
C PHE A 44 -16.28 -6.76 -6.62
N SER A 45 -17.47 -6.18 -6.41
CA SER A 45 -18.38 -5.79 -7.49
C SER A 45 -17.84 -4.59 -8.25
N GLN A 46 -18.47 -4.24 -9.37
CA GLN A 46 -18.10 -3.04 -10.11
C GLN A 46 -18.24 -1.78 -9.24
N SER A 47 -19.32 -1.67 -8.46
CA SER A 47 -19.54 -0.53 -7.57
C SER A 47 -18.50 -0.46 -6.44
N ASP A 48 -18.01 -1.61 -5.94
CA ASP A 48 -16.93 -1.64 -4.95
C ASP A 48 -15.62 -1.10 -5.54
N ILE A 49 -15.32 -1.45 -6.80
CA ILE A 49 -14.11 -0.97 -7.49
C ILE A 49 -14.19 0.54 -7.71
N GLU A 50 -15.33 1.04 -8.17
CA GLU A 50 -15.55 2.48 -8.39
C GLU A 50 -15.45 3.25 -7.06
N SER A 51 -16.10 2.75 -6.00
CA SER A 51 -16.01 3.33 -4.66
C SER A 51 -14.58 3.30 -4.10
N ARG A 52 -13.83 2.23 -4.41
CA ARG A 52 -12.44 2.12 -4.01
C ARG A 52 -11.57 3.16 -4.71
N LEU A 53 -11.73 3.34 -6.03
CA LEU A 53 -11.02 4.37 -6.78
C LEU A 53 -11.35 5.76 -6.24
N GLN A 54 -12.63 6.07 -6.03
CA GLN A 54 -13.05 7.36 -5.47
C GLN A 54 -12.40 7.64 -4.11
N ARG A 55 -12.31 6.65 -3.24
CA ARG A 55 -11.61 6.78 -1.95
C ARG A 55 -10.12 7.14 -2.13
N GLU A 56 -9.45 6.56 -3.11
CA GLU A 56 -8.05 6.90 -3.39
C GLU A 56 -7.92 8.34 -3.91
N LEU A 57 -8.84 8.81 -4.76
CA LEU A 57 -8.88 10.19 -5.26
C LEU A 57 -9.16 11.19 -4.12
N GLU A 58 -10.09 10.87 -3.23
CA GLU A 58 -10.39 11.67 -2.05
C GLU A 58 -9.21 11.76 -1.08
N ASN A 59 -8.53 10.64 -0.81
CA ASN A 59 -7.33 10.62 0.03
C ASN A 59 -6.21 11.49 -0.55
N GLU A 60 -6.00 11.45 -1.86
CA GLU A 60 -5.02 12.33 -2.52
C GLU A 60 -5.41 13.81 -2.35
N LYS A 61 -6.69 14.15 -2.56
CA LYS A 61 -7.19 15.52 -2.46
C LYS A 61 -7.10 16.07 -1.03
N LEU A 62 -7.43 15.25 -0.03
CA LEU A 62 -7.52 15.68 1.37
C LEU A 62 -6.19 15.62 2.11
N PHE A 63 -5.35 14.62 1.79
CA PHE A 63 -4.16 14.29 2.57
C PHE A 63 -2.87 14.24 1.73
N GLY A 64 -2.96 14.37 0.40
CA GLY A 64 -1.80 14.26 -0.49
C GLY A 64 -1.21 12.84 -0.59
N ILE A 65 -1.95 11.83 -0.15
CA ILE A 65 -1.54 10.42 -0.15
C ILE A 65 -2.69 9.52 -0.63
N GLN A 66 -2.31 8.37 -1.15
CA GLN A 66 -3.24 7.31 -1.56
C GLN A 66 -2.50 5.97 -1.59
N TYR A 67 -3.17 4.86 -1.88
CA TYR A 67 -2.50 3.65 -2.34
C TYR A 67 -2.17 3.83 -3.82
N TRP A 68 -1.00 4.44 -4.10
CA TRP A 68 -0.56 4.85 -5.44
C TRP A 68 -0.48 3.68 -6.41
N PRO A 69 -0.96 3.86 -7.66
CA PRO A 69 -0.75 2.86 -8.71
C PRO A 69 0.74 2.76 -9.02
N ILE A 70 1.23 1.53 -9.10
CA ILE A 70 2.63 1.23 -9.41
C ILE A 70 2.73 0.49 -10.75
N PHE A 71 3.72 0.87 -11.51
CA PHE A 71 3.96 0.39 -12.87
C PHE A 71 5.36 -0.16 -13.01
N GLU A 72 5.50 -1.21 -13.82
CA GLU A 72 6.81 -1.68 -14.23
C GLU A 72 7.47 -0.67 -15.18
N LEU A 73 8.69 -0.24 -14.87
CA LEU A 73 9.36 0.81 -15.64
C LEU A 73 9.70 0.39 -17.07
N THR A 74 9.97 -0.89 -17.30
CA THR A 74 10.37 -1.42 -18.60
C THR A 74 9.22 -1.55 -19.58
N SER A 75 8.06 -2.06 -19.12
CA SER A 75 6.88 -2.32 -19.95
C SER A 75 5.82 -1.22 -19.84
N GLY A 76 5.83 -0.46 -18.75
CA GLY A 76 4.74 0.45 -18.40
C GLY A 76 3.46 -0.26 -17.95
N GLU A 77 3.52 -1.57 -17.69
CA GLU A 77 2.38 -2.35 -17.23
C GLU A 77 2.03 -2.05 -15.78
N LEU A 78 0.73 -2.03 -15.44
CA LEU A 78 0.29 -1.90 -14.06
C LEU A 78 0.69 -3.14 -13.26
N ILE A 79 1.48 -2.94 -12.23
CA ILE A 79 1.83 -3.99 -11.26
C ILE A 79 0.74 -4.13 -10.20
N GLY A 80 0.21 -3.00 -9.73
CA GLY A 80 -0.77 -2.94 -8.66
C GLY A 80 -0.81 -1.58 -7.99
N CYS A 81 -0.96 -1.55 -6.69
CA CYS A 81 -0.84 -0.32 -5.90
C CYS A 81 -0.04 -0.56 -4.61
N CYS A 82 0.64 0.48 -4.15
CA CYS A 82 1.30 0.52 -2.85
C CYS A 82 1.32 1.96 -2.35
N GLY A 83 1.02 2.19 -1.07
CA GLY A 83 0.97 3.56 -0.57
C GLY A 83 0.47 3.66 0.85
N LEU A 84 -0.08 4.81 1.17
CA LEU A 84 -0.41 5.23 2.52
C LEU A 84 -1.86 5.66 2.65
N ARG A 85 -2.39 5.50 3.86
CA ARG A 85 -3.64 6.11 4.33
C ARG A 85 -3.41 6.83 5.64
N PRO A 86 -4.16 7.91 5.93
CA PRO A 86 -4.08 8.57 7.22
C PRO A 86 -4.62 7.64 8.31
N ARG A 87 -3.95 7.58 9.46
CA ARG A 87 -4.39 6.83 10.63
C ARG A 87 -4.46 7.71 11.90
N GLY A 88 -3.70 8.79 11.92
CA GLY A 88 -3.61 9.75 12.99
C GLY A 88 -2.62 10.86 12.63
N GLU A 89 -2.34 11.74 13.57
CA GLU A 89 -1.34 12.77 13.34
C GLU A 89 0.05 12.13 13.16
N LYS A 90 0.69 12.38 12.00
CA LYS A 90 1.98 11.78 11.60
C LYS A 90 2.03 10.25 11.67
N GLN A 91 0.86 9.60 11.64
CA GLN A 91 0.73 8.14 11.61
C GLN A 91 -0.02 7.73 10.37
N TYR A 92 0.51 6.75 9.66
CA TYR A 92 -0.06 6.30 8.39
C TYR A 92 -0.18 4.78 8.36
N GLU A 93 -1.16 4.30 7.60
CA GLU A 93 -1.30 2.88 7.31
C GLU A 93 -0.66 2.57 5.96
N LEU A 94 0.30 1.65 5.96
CA LEU A 94 0.90 1.10 4.75
C LEU A 94 0.02 -0.01 4.18
N GLY A 95 -0.26 0.06 2.88
CA GLY A 95 -0.95 -1.01 2.17
C GLY A 95 -0.39 -1.25 0.77
N PHE A 96 -0.58 -2.48 0.31
CA PHE A 96 -0.17 -2.89 -1.04
C PHE A 96 -1.06 -4.00 -1.58
N HIS A 97 -1.41 -3.92 -2.86
CA HIS A 97 -2.14 -4.93 -3.62
C HIS A 97 -1.43 -5.11 -4.96
N LEU A 98 -1.02 -6.33 -5.27
CA LEU A 98 -0.32 -6.63 -6.52
C LEU A 98 -1.12 -7.62 -7.36
N ARG A 99 -1.07 -7.47 -8.66
CA ARG A 99 -1.61 -8.43 -9.62
C ARG A 99 -0.81 -9.75 -9.54
N PRO A 100 -1.49 -10.90 -9.69
CA PRO A 100 -0.89 -12.21 -9.43
C PRO A 100 0.41 -12.50 -10.21
N GLN A 101 0.52 -12.02 -11.46
CA GLN A 101 1.71 -12.24 -12.29
C GLN A 101 2.99 -11.59 -11.74
N PHE A 102 2.86 -10.66 -10.79
CA PHE A 102 3.99 -9.97 -10.15
C PHE A 102 4.32 -10.53 -8.76
N TRP A 103 3.62 -11.59 -8.32
CA TRP A 103 3.89 -12.21 -7.03
C TRP A 103 5.19 -13.03 -7.04
N GLY A 104 5.79 -13.21 -5.88
CA GLY A 104 7.01 -14.02 -5.72
C GLY A 104 8.32 -13.36 -6.20
N GLN A 105 8.25 -12.16 -6.80
CA GLN A 105 9.40 -11.49 -7.44
C GLN A 105 10.04 -10.41 -6.55
N GLY A 106 9.65 -10.30 -5.28
CA GLY A 106 10.18 -9.28 -4.36
C GLY A 106 9.59 -7.88 -4.54
N ILE A 107 8.70 -7.68 -5.51
CA ILE A 107 8.14 -6.37 -5.87
C ILE A 107 7.38 -5.72 -4.71
N ALA A 108 6.61 -6.49 -3.92
CA ALA A 108 5.91 -5.94 -2.76
C ALA A 108 6.87 -5.33 -1.73
N VAL A 109 8.00 -5.99 -1.49
CA VAL A 109 9.03 -5.49 -0.55
C VAL A 109 9.72 -4.26 -1.10
N GLU A 110 10.04 -4.23 -2.39
CA GLU A 110 10.67 -3.09 -3.06
C GLU A 110 9.75 -1.86 -3.03
N ALA A 111 8.50 -2.03 -3.45
CA ALA A 111 7.52 -0.96 -3.43
C ALA A 111 7.27 -0.41 -2.03
N ALA A 112 7.07 -1.30 -1.05
CA ALA A 112 6.80 -0.89 0.32
C ALA A 112 8.01 -0.23 0.99
N ARG A 113 9.25 -0.62 0.68
CA ARG A 113 10.46 0.10 1.16
C ARG A 113 10.51 1.53 0.65
N ALA A 114 10.20 1.76 -0.62
CA ALA A 114 10.15 3.10 -1.18
C ALA A 114 9.08 3.96 -0.49
N VAL A 115 7.91 3.39 -0.22
CA VAL A 115 6.83 4.07 0.51
C VAL A 115 7.21 4.33 1.97
N VAL A 116 7.88 3.40 2.65
CA VAL A 116 8.39 3.59 4.02
C VAL A 116 9.39 4.75 4.07
N ALA A 117 10.35 4.78 3.14
CA ALA A 117 11.30 5.89 3.03
C ALA A 117 10.58 7.22 2.77
N TYR A 118 9.66 7.26 1.81
CA TYR A 118 8.84 8.44 1.54
C TYR A 118 8.08 8.93 2.77
N ALA A 119 7.47 8.02 3.53
CA ALA A 119 6.74 8.36 4.75
C ALA A 119 7.64 9.01 5.82
N PHE A 120 8.82 8.44 6.08
CA PHE A 120 9.70 8.95 7.12
C PHE A 120 10.50 10.18 6.68
N ASP A 121 10.92 10.25 5.41
CA ASP A 121 11.81 11.32 4.92
C ASP A 121 11.02 12.53 4.41
N VAL A 122 9.91 12.30 3.70
CA VAL A 122 9.12 13.37 3.08
C VAL A 122 7.95 13.80 3.96
N LEU A 123 7.14 12.83 4.43
CA LEU A 123 5.96 13.14 5.26
C LEU A 123 6.30 13.34 6.75
N GLN A 124 7.54 13.06 7.14
CA GLN A 124 7.99 13.13 8.53
C GLN A 124 7.10 12.31 9.48
N ALA A 125 6.68 11.13 9.02
CA ALA A 125 5.92 10.19 9.81
C ALA A 125 6.67 9.81 11.10
N GLU A 126 5.94 9.57 12.18
CA GLU A 126 6.49 9.06 13.44
C GLU A 126 6.38 7.53 13.49
N SER A 127 5.33 6.98 12.89
CA SER A 127 5.13 5.54 12.79
C SER A 127 4.26 5.17 11.58
N LEU A 128 4.46 3.93 11.14
CA LEU A 128 3.61 3.28 10.15
C LEU A 128 2.91 2.09 10.80
N PHE A 129 1.65 1.94 10.50
CA PHE A 129 0.82 0.79 10.84
C PHE A 129 0.62 -0.07 9.58
N ALA A 130 0.46 -1.37 9.76
CA ALA A 130 -0.02 -2.27 8.72
C ALA A 130 -0.78 -3.43 9.34
N GLY A 131 -1.93 -3.76 8.76
CA GLY A 131 -2.71 -4.95 9.11
C GLY A 131 -2.92 -5.84 7.89
N HIS A 132 -3.18 -7.11 8.10
CA HIS A 132 -3.54 -8.01 7.01
C HIS A 132 -4.54 -9.08 7.47
N ASN A 133 -5.30 -9.62 6.51
CA ASN A 133 -6.15 -10.76 6.78
C ASN A 133 -5.33 -11.93 7.36
N PRO A 134 -5.77 -12.62 8.42
CA PRO A 134 -4.99 -13.68 9.08
C PRO A 134 -4.59 -14.82 8.14
N TYR A 135 -5.36 -15.05 7.07
CA TYR A 135 -5.04 -16.06 6.05
C TYR A 135 -4.02 -15.56 4.99
N ASN A 136 -3.69 -14.28 4.97
CA ASN A 136 -2.72 -13.72 4.03
C ASN A 136 -1.29 -13.78 4.57
N VAL A 137 -0.74 -14.98 4.63
CA VAL A 137 0.63 -15.24 5.13
C VAL A 137 1.72 -14.52 4.32
N ASN A 138 1.45 -14.16 3.07
CA ASN A 138 2.42 -13.45 2.24
C ASN A 138 2.59 -12.00 2.68
N SER A 139 1.53 -11.32 3.09
CA SER A 139 1.63 -9.97 3.67
C SER A 139 2.47 -9.98 4.96
N ALA A 140 2.26 -10.97 5.84
CA ALA A 140 3.08 -11.12 7.04
C ALA A 140 4.58 -11.22 6.73
N LYS A 141 4.96 -12.01 5.71
CA LYS A 141 6.36 -12.14 5.26
C LYS A 141 6.94 -10.82 4.75
N VAL A 142 6.14 -10.03 4.03
CA VAL A 142 6.55 -8.70 3.55
C VAL A 142 6.79 -7.77 4.72
N LEU A 143 5.84 -7.65 5.65
CA LEU A 143 5.96 -6.78 6.83
C LEU A 143 7.16 -7.14 7.69
N LYS A 144 7.42 -8.43 7.92
CA LYS A 144 8.63 -8.89 8.62
C LYS A 144 9.91 -8.45 7.92
N LYS A 145 9.99 -8.56 6.58
CA LYS A 145 11.17 -8.11 5.81
C LYS A 145 11.37 -6.59 5.84
N LEU A 146 10.32 -5.83 6.13
CA LEU A 146 10.36 -4.37 6.28
C LEU A 146 10.70 -3.93 7.72
N GLY A 147 10.78 -4.87 8.67
CA GLY A 147 11.07 -4.57 10.07
C GLY A 147 9.86 -4.16 10.90
N PHE A 148 8.64 -4.39 10.42
CA PHE A 148 7.44 -4.18 11.22
C PHE A 148 7.38 -5.18 12.40
N THR A 149 6.95 -4.67 13.56
CA THR A 149 6.77 -5.45 14.79
C THR A 149 5.30 -5.70 15.03
N PHE A 150 4.93 -6.94 15.35
CA PHE A 150 3.57 -7.31 15.73
C PHE A 150 3.18 -6.61 17.04
N VAL A 151 1.97 -6.03 17.07
CA VAL A 151 1.46 -5.29 18.23
C VAL A 151 0.12 -5.81 18.75
N GLY A 152 -0.45 -6.83 18.12
CA GLY A 152 -1.73 -7.41 18.50
C GLY A 152 -2.66 -7.62 17.32
N GLU A 153 -3.93 -7.77 17.59
CA GLU A 153 -4.97 -7.95 16.57
C GLU A 153 -6.01 -6.84 16.68
N GLU A 154 -6.47 -6.33 15.55
CA GLU A 154 -7.55 -5.34 15.48
C GLU A 154 -8.69 -5.87 14.62
N PHE A 155 -9.92 -5.62 15.06
CA PHE A 155 -11.11 -5.98 14.29
C PHE A 155 -11.20 -5.14 13.02
N TYR A 156 -11.29 -5.81 11.89
CA TYR A 156 -11.41 -5.16 10.57
C TYR A 156 -12.77 -5.44 9.96
N ALA A 157 -13.66 -4.47 10.06
CA ALA A 157 -15.06 -4.57 9.65
C ALA A 157 -15.26 -5.06 8.20
N PRO A 158 -14.48 -4.64 7.18
CA PRO A 158 -14.68 -5.11 5.81
C PRO A 158 -14.52 -6.61 5.61
N THR A 159 -13.82 -7.32 6.50
CA THR A 159 -13.71 -8.79 6.47
C THR A 159 -14.46 -9.46 7.59
N GLY A 160 -14.91 -8.71 8.62
CA GLY A 160 -15.54 -9.26 9.83
C GLY A 160 -14.59 -10.08 10.70
N MET A 161 -13.27 -9.88 10.60
CA MET A 161 -12.25 -10.69 11.26
C MET A 161 -11.27 -9.82 12.03
N ASN A 162 -10.62 -10.40 13.05
CA ASN A 162 -9.46 -9.78 13.67
C ASN A 162 -8.23 -9.94 12.76
N HIS A 163 -7.59 -8.83 12.47
CA HIS A 163 -6.40 -8.78 11.63
C HIS A 163 -5.15 -8.64 12.49
N PRO A 164 -4.13 -9.48 12.29
CA PRO A 164 -2.80 -9.24 12.83
C PRO A 164 -2.30 -7.87 12.43
N SER A 165 -1.87 -7.10 13.42
CA SER A 165 -1.53 -5.68 13.32
C SER A 165 -0.07 -5.45 13.69
N TYR A 166 0.58 -4.58 12.94
CA TYR A 166 2.02 -4.36 13.02
C TYR A 166 2.32 -2.86 13.00
N VAL A 167 3.42 -2.48 13.64
CA VAL A 167 3.91 -1.09 13.66
C VAL A 167 5.39 -1.06 13.28
N LEU A 168 5.76 -0.05 12.51
CA LEU A 168 7.13 0.35 12.25
C LEU A 168 7.31 1.80 12.73
N LYS A 169 8.17 2.01 13.73
CA LYS A 169 8.51 3.35 14.23
C LYS A 169 9.67 3.92 13.43
N LYS A 170 9.70 5.25 13.30
CA LYS A 170 10.85 5.95 12.71
C LYS A 170 12.11 5.56 13.49
N PRO A 171 13.18 5.11 12.84
CA PRO A 171 14.45 4.88 13.53
C PRO A 171 14.87 6.18 14.23
N MET A 172 15.25 6.09 15.50
CA MET A 172 15.87 7.23 16.16
C MET A 172 17.19 7.51 15.42
N SER A 173 17.28 8.68 14.77
CA SER A 173 18.57 9.14 14.27
C SER A 173 19.48 9.27 15.48
N CYS A 174 20.59 8.53 15.52
CA CYS A 174 21.65 8.83 16.45
C CYS A 174 22.09 10.27 16.15
N ARG A 175 21.58 11.24 16.92
CA ARG A 175 22.25 12.53 17.03
C ARG A 175 23.56 12.22 17.75
N PHE A 176 24.62 12.08 16.97
CA PHE A 176 25.94 12.22 17.54
C PHE A 176 25.96 13.62 18.16
N ALA A 177 25.97 13.65 19.49
CA ALA A 177 26.34 14.86 20.21
C ALA A 177 27.74 15.20 19.73
N MET A 178 27.86 16.29 18.98
CA MET A 178 29.13 16.96 18.81
C MET A 178 29.37 17.72 20.11
N GLU A 179 30.16 17.12 21.01
CA GLU A 179 30.84 17.84 22.09
C GLU A 179 32.00 18.65 21.47
#